data_16193cbe9c457c68c3fbeaa3a0f500f0
#
_entry.id   16193cbe9c457c68c3fbeaa3a0f500f0
#
_cell.length_a   1.000
_cell.length_b   1.000
_cell.length_c   1.000
_cell.angle_alpha   90.00
_cell.angle_beta   90.00
_cell.angle_gamma   90.00
#
_symmetry.space_group_name_H-M   'P 1'
#
loop_
_entity.id
_entity.type
_entity.pdbx_description
1 polymer ?
#
loop_
_entity_poly.entity_id
_entity_poly.type
_entity_poly.pdbx_seq_one_letter_code
_entity_poly.pdbx_strand_id
1 'polypeptide(L)'
;MHRLAASIGLVVALAAPAGAACPGDEAVAATQAALAAGTPATSFGPGLTVEDGLCAQAKTVARLQPQLGRVVGYKAAATSKRIQEVLKLDGPARGVLLERMLLPDGSEVAASDRFMSEADMLLVVKDEGVNDATEPAEIVRHLSAAIPFIELPTATSQLAKGEVLDGPNLIALNAFARQGVTGAPVPLTGSAADVEALGTMQITFVDDTGKEHARSPGSAVLGHPLAVVAWLARDLKASGQRLRAGDVISLGSFSPFVPPQAGRTMTARYEGLPRGKGEVSVRFR
;
A
#
# COMPACT_ATOMS: atom_id res chain seq x y z
N MET A 1 72.92 -30.53 -11.71
CA MET A 1 71.95 -30.59 -10.59
C MET A 1 71.02 -29.38 -10.72
N HIS A 2 69.89 -29.50 -11.39
CA HIS A 2 68.90 -28.45 -11.59
C HIS A 2 67.71 -28.72 -10.65
N ARG A 3 67.46 -27.81 -9.71
CA ARG A 3 66.29 -27.88 -8.82
C ARG A 3 65.17 -27.13 -9.48
N LEU A 4 64.08 -27.83 -9.84
CA LEU A 4 62.79 -27.20 -10.23
C LEU A 4 62.09 -26.75 -8.94
N ALA A 5 61.78 -25.46 -8.84
CA ALA A 5 60.87 -24.95 -7.83
C ALA A 5 59.46 -24.98 -8.41
N ALA A 6 58.58 -25.73 -7.78
CA ALA A 6 57.13 -25.78 -8.10
C ALA A 6 56.42 -24.65 -7.30
N SER A 7 55.89 -23.68 -8.00
CA SER A 7 55.06 -22.62 -7.40
C SER A 7 53.62 -23.12 -7.33
N ILE A 8 53.12 -23.30 -6.11
CA ILE A 8 51.70 -23.64 -5.85
C ILE A 8 50.94 -22.31 -5.81
N GLY A 9 50.18 -22.04 -6.86
CA GLY A 9 49.26 -20.90 -6.87
C GLY A 9 48.02 -21.17 -6.03
N LEU A 10 47.84 -20.39 -4.97
CA LEU A 10 46.63 -20.41 -4.14
C LEU A 10 45.48 -19.71 -4.88
N VAL A 11 44.52 -20.47 -5.43
CA VAL A 11 43.28 -19.92 -6.00
C VAL A 11 42.34 -19.61 -4.85
N VAL A 12 42.25 -18.34 -4.46
CA VAL A 12 41.23 -17.86 -3.54
C VAL A 12 39.94 -17.72 -4.35
N ALA A 13 39.03 -18.66 -4.21
CA ALA A 13 37.65 -18.51 -4.69
C ALA A 13 36.94 -17.44 -3.83
N LEU A 14 36.77 -16.25 -4.39
CA LEU A 14 35.87 -15.24 -3.83
C LEU A 14 34.44 -15.80 -3.94
N ALA A 15 33.88 -16.29 -2.83
CA ALA A 15 32.47 -16.57 -2.73
C ALA A 15 31.75 -15.22 -2.90
N ALA A 16 31.01 -15.04 -4.00
CA ALA A 16 30.07 -13.95 -4.10
C ALA A 16 29.09 -14.03 -2.92
N PRO A 17 28.71 -12.91 -2.28
CA PRO A 17 27.67 -12.95 -1.27
C PRO A 17 26.44 -13.57 -1.93
N ALA A 18 25.89 -14.63 -1.33
CA ALA A 18 24.62 -15.17 -1.72
C ALA A 18 23.60 -14.03 -1.56
N GLY A 19 23.18 -13.42 -2.67
CA GLY A 19 22.09 -12.46 -2.67
C GLY A 19 20.89 -13.11 -2.00
N ALA A 20 20.15 -12.36 -1.18
CA ALA A 20 18.93 -12.88 -0.60
C ALA A 20 18.05 -13.40 -1.75
N ALA A 21 17.57 -14.63 -1.61
CA ALA A 21 16.70 -15.23 -2.61
C ALA A 21 15.25 -14.96 -2.24
N CYS A 22 14.35 -14.95 -3.24
CA CYS A 22 12.92 -14.86 -3.01
C CYS A 22 12.47 -15.83 -1.88
N PRO A 23 11.78 -15.34 -0.84
CA PRO A 23 11.31 -16.18 0.27
C PRO A 23 10.54 -17.40 -0.21
N GLY A 24 10.85 -18.56 0.39
CA GLY A 24 10.22 -19.84 0.04
C GLY A 24 8.73 -19.88 0.34
N ASP A 25 7.99 -20.74 -0.36
CA ASP A 25 6.53 -20.86 -0.22
C ASP A 25 6.08 -21.22 1.19
N GLU A 26 6.89 -22.02 1.91
CA GLU A 26 6.63 -22.38 3.31
C GLU A 26 6.74 -21.18 4.25
N ALA A 27 7.77 -20.33 4.08
CA ALA A 27 7.95 -19.12 4.88
C ALA A 27 6.78 -18.14 4.63
N VAL A 28 6.40 -17.90 3.37
CA VAL A 28 5.25 -17.08 3.02
C VAL A 28 3.96 -17.65 3.61
N ALA A 29 3.77 -18.98 3.55
CA ALA A 29 2.62 -19.65 4.12
C ALA A 29 2.53 -19.47 5.64
N ALA A 30 3.64 -19.69 6.34
CA ALA A 30 3.70 -19.56 7.79
C ALA A 30 3.39 -18.14 8.26
N THR A 31 4.01 -17.12 7.60
CA THR A 31 3.76 -15.70 7.90
C THR A 31 2.29 -15.34 7.67
N GLN A 32 1.69 -15.75 6.54
CA GLN A 32 0.29 -15.46 6.25
C GLN A 32 -0.67 -16.18 7.20
N ALA A 33 -0.38 -17.42 7.59
CA ALA A 33 -1.16 -18.17 8.58
C ALA A 33 -1.13 -17.49 9.95
N ALA A 34 0.04 -17.02 10.40
CA ALA A 34 0.18 -16.28 11.65
C ALA A 34 -0.63 -14.97 11.65
N LEU A 35 -0.52 -14.17 10.58
CA LEU A 35 -1.31 -12.94 10.41
C LEU A 35 -2.82 -13.22 10.41
N ALA A 36 -3.26 -14.26 9.72
CA ALA A 36 -4.68 -14.67 9.69
C ALA A 36 -5.18 -15.12 11.07
N ALA A 37 -4.37 -15.87 11.81
CA ALA A 37 -4.69 -16.32 13.17
C ALA A 37 -4.58 -15.19 14.21
N GLY A 38 -3.90 -14.07 13.89
CA GLY A 38 -3.58 -12.99 14.83
C GLY A 38 -2.56 -13.43 15.88
N THR A 39 -1.68 -14.32 15.51
CA THR A 39 -0.50 -14.68 16.28
C THR A 39 0.72 -13.92 15.75
N PRO A 40 1.78 -13.71 16.57
CA PRO A 40 2.96 -13.02 16.10
C PRO A 40 3.54 -13.67 14.83
N ALA A 41 3.62 -12.89 13.76
CA ALA A 41 4.15 -13.31 12.48
C ALA A 41 5.65 -13.00 12.37
N THR A 42 6.40 -13.79 11.62
CA THR A 42 7.78 -13.49 11.27
C THR A 42 7.85 -12.71 9.97
N SER A 43 8.80 -11.78 9.88
CA SER A 43 9.23 -11.20 8.61
C SER A 43 10.12 -12.20 7.85
N PHE A 44 10.66 -11.78 6.72
CA PHE A 44 11.55 -12.65 5.92
C PHE A 44 13.04 -12.39 6.21
N GLY A 45 13.32 -11.69 7.32
CA GLY A 45 14.67 -11.39 7.78
C GLY A 45 15.33 -10.19 7.06
N PRO A 46 16.56 -9.85 7.44
CA PRO A 46 17.31 -8.76 6.83
C PRO A 46 17.94 -9.17 5.49
N GLY A 47 18.21 -8.19 4.65
CA GLY A 47 18.99 -8.38 3.42
C GLY A 47 18.18 -8.75 2.18
N LEU A 48 16.83 -8.72 2.25
CA LEU A 48 16.01 -8.82 1.04
C LEU A 48 16.27 -7.60 0.14
N THR A 49 16.23 -7.84 -1.16
CA THR A 49 16.10 -6.79 -2.17
C THR A 49 14.64 -6.43 -2.39
N VAL A 50 14.37 -5.32 -3.08
CA VAL A 50 13.00 -4.97 -3.49
C VAL A 50 12.41 -6.06 -4.39
N GLU A 51 13.20 -6.64 -5.28
CA GLU A 51 12.81 -7.74 -6.16
C GLU A 51 12.42 -8.99 -5.37
N ASP A 52 13.16 -9.34 -4.32
CA ASP A 52 12.80 -10.44 -3.41
C ASP A 52 11.48 -10.16 -2.68
N GLY A 53 11.29 -8.92 -2.23
CA GLY A 53 10.04 -8.45 -1.63
C GLY A 53 8.85 -8.57 -2.59
N LEU A 54 9.01 -8.15 -3.85
CA LEU A 54 7.99 -8.28 -4.89
C LEU A 54 7.69 -9.74 -5.23
N CYS A 55 8.71 -10.59 -5.24
CA CYS A 55 8.54 -12.03 -5.43
C CYS A 55 7.72 -12.65 -4.29
N ALA A 56 8.03 -12.34 -3.04
CA ALA A 56 7.26 -12.80 -1.88
C ALA A 56 5.83 -12.25 -1.89
N GLN A 57 5.65 -10.99 -2.30
CA GLN A 57 4.33 -10.37 -2.46
C GLN A 57 3.48 -11.13 -3.48
N ALA A 58 4.04 -11.51 -4.62
CA ALA A 58 3.33 -12.28 -5.63
C ALA A 58 2.83 -13.63 -5.06
N LYS A 59 3.65 -14.32 -4.27
CA LYS A 59 3.26 -15.56 -3.57
C LYS A 59 2.18 -15.30 -2.52
N THR A 60 2.31 -14.23 -1.75
CA THR A 60 1.31 -13.79 -0.76
C THR A 60 -0.03 -13.56 -1.44
N VAL A 61 -0.06 -12.78 -2.52
CA VAL A 61 -1.29 -12.48 -3.29
C VAL A 61 -1.91 -13.76 -3.84
N ALA A 62 -1.11 -14.64 -4.46
CA ALA A 62 -1.62 -15.90 -5.01
C ALA A 62 -2.29 -16.79 -3.93
N ARG A 63 -1.80 -16.76 -2.68
CA ARG A 63 -2.40 -17.49 -1.56
C ARG A 63 -3.70 -16.86 -1.06
N LEU A 64 -3.82 -15.53 -1.13
CA LEU A 64 -5.00 -14.80 -0.66
C LEU A 64 -6.15 -14.82 -1.68
N GLN A 65 -5.84 -14.86 -2.98
CA GLN A 65 -6.84 -14.80 -4.06
C GLN A 65 -7.98 -15.84 -3.95
N PRO A 66 -7.77 -17.12 -3.60
CA PRO A 66 -8.87 -18.09 -3.47
C PRO A 66 -9.94 -17.67 -2.45
N GLN A 67 -9.55 -16.91 -1.42
CA GLN A 67 -10.45 -16.42 -0.37
C GLN A 67 -10.94 -15.00 -0.62
N LEU A 68 -10.09 -14.12 -1.15
CA LEU A 68 -10.35 -12.68 -1.27
C LEU A 68 -10.73 -12.22 -2.67
N GLY A 69 -10.78 -13.12 -3.64
CA GLY A 69 -11.18 -12.81 -5.02
C GLY A 69 -10.01 -12.31 -5.88
N ARG A 70 -10.35 -11.74 -7.03
CA ARG A 70 -9.38 -11.25 -8.00
C ARG A 70 -8.66 -9.99 -7.51
N VAL A 71 -7.52 -9.67 -8.14
CA VAL A 71 -6.89 -8.35 -8.02
C VAL A 71 -7.82 -7.30 -8.60
N VAL A 72 -8.07 -6.23 -7.86
CA VAL A 72 -8.92 -5.10 -8.24
C VAL A 72 -8.16 -3.77 -8.26
N GLY A 73 -6.90 -3.77 -7.86
CA GLY A 73 -6.08 -2.58 -7.86
C GLY A 73 -4.86 -2.69 -6.98
N TYR A 74 -4.31 -1.54 -6.66
CA TYR A 74 -3.05 -1.42 -5.93
C TYR A 74 -3.11 -0.28 -4.92
N LYS A 75 -2.23 -0.36 -3.91
CA LYS A 75 -2.04 0.73 -2.95
C LYS A 75 -0.61 1.22 -2.96
N ALA A 76 -0.41 2.50 -2.65
CA ALA A 76 0.88 3.06 -2.32
C ALA A 76 1.00 3.21 -0.79
N ALA A 77 2.02 2.63 -0.21
CA ALA A 77 2.39 2.81 1.19
C ALA A 77 3.70 3.62 1.28
N ALA A 78 4.04 4.15 2.45
CA ALA A 78 5.24 4.95 2.67
C ALA A 78 5.31 6.18 1.73
N THR A 79 4.19 6.91 1.57
CA THR A 79 4.09 8.07 0.69
C THR A 79 4.70 9.35 1.26
N SER A 80 5.33 9.30 2.43
CA SER A 80 6.08 10.43 3.02
C SER A 80 7.59 10.13 3.10
N LYS A 81 8.43 11.14 2.88
CA LYS A 81 9.90 11.03 2.94
C LYS A 81 10.39 10.43 4.26
N ARG A 82 9.82 10.89 5.38
CA ARG A 82 10.17 10.38 6.70
C ARG A 82 10.00 8.87 6.83
N ILE A 83 8.89 8.33 6.32
CA ILE A 83 8.62 6.89 6.40
C ILE A 83 9.52 6.12 5.43
N GLN A 84 9.81 6.67 4.25
CA GLN A 84 10.76 6.08 3.31
C GLN A 84 12.15 5.94 3.94
N GLU A 85 12.64 6.98 4.63
CA GLU A 85 13.93 6.95 5.35
C GLU A 85 13.94 5.87 6.45
N VAL A 86 12.90 5.78 7.27
CA VAL A 86 12.77 4.75 8.31
C VAL A 86 12.80 3.33 7.72
N LEU A 87 12.13 3.13 6.59
CA LEU A 87 12.03 1.85 5.90
C LEU A 87 13.19 1.59 4.93
N LYS A 88 14.12 2.53 4.78
CA LYS A 88 15.24 2.47 3.83
C LYS A 88 14.77 2.26 2.39
N LEU A 89 13.75 3.01 1.97
CA LEU A 89 13.19 3.02 0.63
C LEU A 89 13.55 4.31 -0.09
N ASP A 90 13.84 4.22 -1.39
CA ASP A 90 14.05 5.37 -2.27
C ASP A 90 12.73 6.00 -2.77
N GLY A 91 11.61 5.36 -2.51
CA GLY A 91 10.26 5.76 -2.92
C GLY A 91 9.18 5.06 -2.10
N PRO A 92 7.90 5.17 -2.50
CA PRO A 92 6.82 4.39 -1.89
C PRO A 92 6.97 2.88 -2.06
N ALA A 93 6.16 2.11 -1.34
CA ALA A 93 6.03 0.66 -1.49
C ALA A 93 4.67 0.32 -2.06
N ARG A 94 4.63 -0.65 -3.00
CA ARG A 94 3.38 -1.13 -3.59
C ARG A 94 2.76 -2.25 -2.74
N GLY A 95 1.42 -2.18 -2.54
CA GLY A 95 0.57 -3.30 -2.12
C GLY A 95 -0.44 -3.65 -3.20
N VAL A 96 -1.03 -4.83 -3.12
CA VAL A 96 -2.05 -5.34 -4.04
C VAL A 96 -3.38 -5.43 -3.32
N LEU A 97 -4.45 -4.90 -3.93
CA LEU A 97 -5.81 -4.94 -3.40
C LEU A 97 -6.61 -6.06 -4.07
N LEU A 98 -7.26 -6.87 -3.24
CA LEU A 98 -8.14 -7.95 -3.67
C LEU A 98 -9.60 -7.55 -3.44
N GLU A 99 -10.50 -8.10 -4.24
CA GLU A 99 -11.92 -7.72 -4.32
C GLU A 99 -12.63 -7.68 -2.96
N ARG A 100 -12.46 -8.70 -2.13
CA ARG A 100 -13.11 -8.79 -0.81
C ARG A 100 -12.40 -8.02 0.29
N MET A 101 -11.31 -7.32 -0.02
CA MET A 101 -10.71 -6.35 0.88
C MET A 101 -11.52 -5.04 0.93
N LEU A 102 -12.33 -4.76 -0.09
CA LEU A 102 -13.13 -3.54 -0.20
C LEU A 102 -14.52 -3.78 0.36
N LEU A 103 -14.82 -3.15 1.48
CA LEU A 103 -16.10 -3.23 2.18
C LEU A 103 -16.97 -2.02 1.83
N PRO A 104 -18.32 -2.13 1.83
CA PRO A 104 -19.20 -1.00 1.61
C PRO A 104 -19.20 0.00 2.76
N ASP A 105 -19.61 1.24 2.49
CA ASP A 105 -19.80 2.29 3.50
C ASP A 105 -20.70 1.84 4.64
N GLY A 106 -20.36 2.28 5.86
CA GLY A 106 -21.09 1.91 7.08
C GLY A 106 -20.85 0.47 7.55
N SER A 107 -19.90 -0.25 6.98
CA SER A 107 -19.56 -1.62 7.42
C SER A 107 -19.23 -1.68 8.90
N GLU A 108 -19.67 -2.76 9.56
CA GLU A 108 -19.27 -3.09 10.92
C GLU A 108 -18.08 -4.05 10.92
N VAL A 109 -17.01 -3.67 11.62
CA VAL A 109 -15.78 -4.47 11.75
C VAL A 109 -15.51 -4.71 13.23
N ALA A 110 -15.22 -5.95 13.61
CA ALA A 110 -14.86 -6.27 14.98
C ALA A 110 -13.56 -5.54 15.36
N ALA A 111 -13.60 -4.74 16.45
CA ALA A 111 -12.44 -4.04 16.97
C ALA A 111 -11.36 -5.04 17.39
N SER A 112 -10.11 -4.76 17.06
CA SER A 112 -8.98 -5.63 17.36
C SER A 112 -7.68 -4.82 17.28
N ASP A 113 -6.67 -5.23 18.01
CA ASP A 113 -5.31 -4.72 17.92
C ASP A 113 -4.52 -5.22 16.70
N ARG A 114 -5.16 -6.05 15.85
CA ARG A 114 -4.57 -6.62 14.63
C ARG A 114 -4.45 -5.63 13.47
N PHE A 115 -5.15 -4.53 13.55
CA PHE A 115 -5.16 -3.53 12.48
C PHE A 115 -5.31 -2.11 13.05
N MET A 116 -5.01 -1.15 12.22
CA MET A 116 -5.21 0.27 12.48
C MET A 116 -6.28 0.80 11.54
N SER A 117 -6.72 2.04 11.71
CA SER A 117 -7.56 2.75 10.74
C SER A 117 -6.88 4.04 10.31
N GLU A 118 -7.03 4.40 9.05
CA GLU A 118 -6.50 5.66 8.49
C GLU A 118 -7.40 6.18 7.37
N ALA A 119 -7.44 7.50 7.21
CA ALA A 119 -8.10 8.13 6.08
C ALA A 119 -7.23 7.98 4.83
N ASP A 120 -7.79 7.48 3.75
CA ASP A 120 -7.16 7.29 2.44
C ASP A 120 -8.17 7.64 1.34
N MET A 121 -7.80 7.55 0.09
CA MET A 121 -8.68 7.74 -1.07
C MET A 121 -8.31 6.75 -2.17
N LEU A 122 -9.33 6.22 -2.84
CA LEU A 122 -9.12 5.46 -4.06
C LEU A 122 -9.38 6.34 -5.29
N LEU A 123 -8.51 6.24 -6.30
CA LEU A 123 -8.78 6.74 -7.64
C LEU A 123 -9.08 5.56 -8.56
N VAL A 124 -10.11 5.70 -9.41
CA VAL A 124 -10.55 4.65 -10.33
C VAL A 124 -9.97 4.89 -11.70
N VAL A 125 -9.26 3.92 -12.24
CA VAL A 125 -8.69 3.96 -13.60
C VAL A 125 -9.82 3.86 -14.62
N LYS A 126 -9.90 4.83 -15.52
CA LYS A 126 -10.86 4.88 -16.62
C LYS A 126 -10.43 4.01 -17.80
N ASP A 127 -9.17 4.17 -18.19
CA ASP A 127 -8.56 3.46 -19.32
C ASP A 127 -7.06 3.32 -19.15
N GLU A 128 -6.42 2.49 -19.99
CA GLU A 128 -5.01 2.12 -19.86
C GLU A 128 -4.02 3.22 -20.27
N GLY A 129 -4.48 4.33 -20.85
CA GLY A 129 -3.65 5.50 -21.15
C GLY A 129 -2.96 6.08 -19.91
N VAL A 130 -3.49 5.80 -18.72
CA VAL A 130 -2.88 6.17 -17.43
C VAL A 130 -1.44 5.67 -17.28
N ASN A 131 -1.08 4.55 -17.94
CA ASN A 131 0.26 3.94 -17.82
C ASN A 131 1.36 4.72 -18.55
N ASP A 132 1.00 5.57 -19.49
CA ASP A 132 1.95 6.35 -20.30
C ASP A 132 1.88 7.85 -19.98
N ALA A 133 0.85 8.27 -19.23
CA ALA A 133 0.68 9.63 -18.75
C ALA A 133 1.66 9.95 -17.61
N THR A 134 2.31 11.11 -17.66
CA THR A 134 3.30 11.54 -16.66
C THR A 134 2.89 12.80 -15.93
N GLU A 135 2.22 13.72 -16.62
CA GLU A 135 1.81 15.00 -16.07
C GLU A 135 0.41 14.91 -15.44
N PRO A 136 0.14 15.63 -14.33
CA PRO A 136 -1.16 15.61 -13.67
C PRO A 136 -2.34 15.86 -14.61
N ALA A 137 -2.19 16.80 -15.55
CA ALA A 137 -3.23 17.14 -16.53
C ALA A 137 -3.52 16.02 -17.54
N GLU A 138 -2.56 15.12 -17.77
CA GLU A 138 -2.72 13.92 -18.60
C GLU A 138 -3.33 12.79 -17.79
N ILE A 139 -2.75 12.50 -16.61
CA ILE A 139 -3.17 11.41 -15.73
C ILE A 139 -4.66 11.51 -15.39
N VAL A 140 -5.14 12.70 -15.01
CA VAL A 140 -6.54 12.92 -14.61
C VAL A 140 -7.55 12.54 -15.69
N ARG A 141 -7.20 12.62 -16.98
CA ARG A 141 -8.06 12.24 -18.12
C ARG A 141 -8.34 10.75 -18.19
N HIS A 142 -7.45 9.96 -17.61
CA HIS A 142 -7.51 8.49 -17.55
C HIS A 142 -8.08 7.97 -16.23
N LEU A 143 -8.68 8.86 -15.41
CA LEU A 143 -9.37 8.53 -14.18
C LEU A 143 -10.86 8.83 -14.31
N SER A 144 -11.71 8.01 -13.68
CA SER A 144 -13.17 8.15 -13.77
C SER A 144 -13.82 8.64 -12.48
N ALA A 145 -13.22 8.35 -11.33
CA ALA A 145 -13.77 8.75 -10.03
C ALA A 145 -12.70 8.81 -8.94
N ALA A 146 -13.00 9.61 -7.90
CA ALA A 146 -12.36 9.55 -6.59
C ALA A 146 -13.35 8.92 -5.59
N ILE A 147 -12.90 7.97 -4.79
CA ILE A 147 -13.71 7.26 -3.81
C ILE A 147 -13.15 7.54 -2.41
N PRO A 148 -13.94 8.14 -1.49
CA PRO A 148 -13.61 8.18 -0.08
C PRO A 148 -13.26 6.80 0.45
N PHE A 149 -12.18 6.67 1.21
CA PHE A 149 -11.71 5.37 1.67
C PHE A 149 -11.16 5.47 3.10
N ILE A 150 -11.54 4.52 3.95
CA ILE A 150 -10.89 4.27 5.22
C ILE A 150 -10.15 2.94 5.09
N GLU A 151 -8.81 3.00 5.08
CA GLU A 151 -8.01 1.79 5.08
C GLU A 151 -7.93 1.20 6.49
N LEU A 152 -7.91 -0.14 6.57
CA LEU A 152 -7.76 -0.92 7.78
C LEU A 152 -6.53 -1.84 7.64
N PRO A 153 -5.32 -1.27 7.57
CA PRO A 153 -4.10 -2.04 7.35
C PRO A 153 -3.76 -2.91 8.56
N THR A 154 -3.07 -4.03 8.34
CA THR A 154 -2.54 -4.85 9.42
C THR A 154 -1.60 -4.01 10.30
N ALA A 155 -1.77 -4.09 11.62
CA ALA A 155 -0.91 -3.40 12.56
C ALA A 155 0.49 -4.01 12.61
N THR A 156 1.51 -3.17 12.71
CA THR A 156 2.91 -3.63 12.83
C THR A 156 3.16 -4.45 14.09
N SER A 157 2.33 -4.28 15.12
CA SER A 157 2.32 -5.09 16.34
C SER A 157 2.01 -6.58 16.09
N GLN A 158 1.54 -6.93 14.88
CA GLN A 158 1.36 -8.32 14.48
C GLN A 158 2.66 -9.02 14.09
N LEU A 159 3.76 -8.28 13.94
CA LEU A 159 5.07 -8.89 13.81
C LEU A 159 5.63 -9.30 15.18
N ALA A 160 6.32 -10.41 15.24
CA ALA A 160 6.99 -10.87 16.44
C ALA A 160 8.06 -9.86 16.88
N LYS A 161 8.31 -9.81 18.20
CA LYS A 161 9.29 -8.87 18.76
C LYS A 161 10.68 -9.12 18.19
N GLY A 162 11.29 -8.07 17.64
CA GLY A 162 12.64 -8.12 17.06
C GLY A 162 12.65 -8.45 15.56
N GLU A 163 11.48 -8.65 14.95
CA GLU A 163 11.41 -8.82 13.50
C GLU A 163 11.81 -7.55 12.76
N VAL A 164 12.42 -7.75 11.59
CA VAL A 164 12.85 -6.64 10.73
C VAL A 164 11.67 -6.14 9.90
N LEU A 165 11.39 -4.85 9.98
CA LEU A 165 10.47 -4.16 9.07
C LEU A 165 11.24 -3.07 8.34
N ASP A 166 11.81 -3.43 7.21
CA ASP A 166 12.37 -2.52 6.20
C ASP A 166 11.49 -2.51 4.95
N GLY A 167 11.87 -1.75 3.94
CA GLY A 167 11.09 -1.62 2.70
C GLY A 167 10.81 -2.95 2.00
N PRO A 168 11.83 -3.80 1.73
CA PRO A 168 11.61 -5.10 1.11
C PRO A 168 10.67 -6.02 1.91
N ASN A 169 10.78 -6.04 3.24
CA ASN A 169 9.86 -6.80 4.10
C ASN A 169 8.45 -6.21 4.08
N LEU A 170 8.29 -4.88 4.07
CA LEU A 170 6.98 -4.24 3.90
C LEU A 170 6.32 -4.67 2.59
N ILE A 171 7.07 -4.66 1.48
CA ILE A 171 6.59 -5.10 0.16
C ILE A 171 6.19 -6.59 0.21
N ALA A 172 7.04 -7.45 0.78
CA ALA A 172 6.79 -8.87 0.92
C ALA A 172 5.50 -9.19 1.70
N LEU A 173 5.19 -8.37 2.71
CA LEU A 173 3.97 -8.42 3.51
C LEU A 173 2.77 -7.72 2.85
N ASN A 174 2.84 -7.52 1.52
CA ASN A 174 1.82 -6.84 0.72
C ASN A 174 1.48 -5.44 1.24
N ALA A 175 2.48 -4.69 1.70
CA ALA A 175 2.33 -3.36 2.31
C ALA A 175 1.23 -3.31 3.38
N PHE A 176 1.07 -4.40 4.13
CA PHE A 176 0.04 -4.60 5.16
C PHE A 176 -1.41 -4.42 4.66
N ALA A 177 -1.65 -4.52 3.36
CA ALA A 177 -3.00 -4.47 2.81
C ALA A 177 -3.87 -5.58 3.43
N ARG A 178 -5.00 -5.20 4.02
CA ARG A 178 -5.92 -6.11 4.71
C ARG A 178 -7.37 -5.89 4.30
N GLN A 179 -7.95 -4.78 4.64
CA GLN A 179 -9.33 -4.38 4.35
C GLN A 179 -9.41 -2.86 4.28
N GLY A 180 -10.52 -2.36 3.76
CA GLY A 180 -10.89 -0.96 3.86
C GLY A 180 -12.34 -0.75 3.45
N VAL A 181 -12.90 0.37 3.86
CA VAL A 181 -14.30 0.73 3.63
C VAL A 181 -14.36 1.83 2.58
N THR A 182 -15.16 1.63 1.54
CA THR A 182 -15.30 2.52 0.38
C THR A 182 -16.59 3.30 0.47
N GLY A 183 -16.51 4.63 0.35
CA GLY A 183 -17.67 5.51 0.22
C GLY A 183 -18.23 5.57 -1.21
N ALA A 184 -19.15 6.49 -1.43
CA ALA A 184 -19.73 6.72 -2.75
C ALA A 184 -18.69 7.34 -3.71
N PRO A 185 -18.59 6.86 -4.97
CA PRO A 185 -17.70 7.44 -5.96
C PRO A 185 -18.09 8.89 -6.30
N VAL A 186 -17.11 9.79 -6.32
CA VAL A 186 -17.24 11.17 -6.81
C VAL A 186 -16.67 11.21 -8.23
N PRO A 187 -17.49 11.48 -9.26
CA PRO A 187 -17.02 11.45 -10.65
C PRO A 187 -15.93 12.48 -10.94
N LEU A 188 -14.92 12.10 -11.71
CA LEU A 188 -13.92 12.96 -12.32
C LEU A 188 -14.21 13.13 -13.81
N THR A 189 -13.95 14.32 -14.34
CA THR A 189 -14.16 14.66 -15.76
C THR A 189 -12.86 14.71 -16.57
N GLY A 190 -11.73 14.63 -15.87
CA GLY A 190 -10.42 14.77 -16.50
C GLY A 190 -10.05 16.23 -16.79
N SER A 191 -10.63 17.18 -16.05
CA SER A 191 -10.42 18.62 -16.21
C SER A 191 -9.28 19.16 -15.34
N ALA A 192 -8.79 20.36 -15.65
CA ALA A 192 -7.85 21.07 -14.79
C ALA A 192 -8.43 21.35 -13.39
N ALA A 193 -9.75 21.57 -13.30
CA ALA A 193 -10.43 21.75 -12.01
C ALA A 193 -10.37 20.47 -11.15
N ASP A 194 -10.41 19.27 -11.76
CA ASP A 194 -10.23 18.02 -11.01
C ASP A 194 -8.79 17.89 -10.48
N VAL A 195 -7.78 18.33 -11.24
CA VAL A 195 -6.39 18.36 -10.77
C VAL A 195 -6.26 19.26 -9.56
N GLU A 196 -6.74 20.51 -9.66
CA GLU A 196 -6.68 21.48 -8.56
C GLU A 196 -7.42 20.96 -7.32
N ALA A 197 -8.63 20.45 -7.50
CA ALA A 197 -9.47 19.95 -6.42
C ALA A 197 -8.82 18.77 -5.67
N LEU A 198 -8.24 17.81 -6.38
CA LEU A 198 -7.52 16.69 -5.76
C LEU A 198 -6.31 17.16 -4.93
N GLY A 199 -5.59 18.20 -5.39
CA GLY A 199 -4.44 18.75 -4.67
C GLY A 199 -4.82 19.56 -3.44
N THR A 200 -5.95 20.28 -3.49
CA THR A 200 -6.36 21.27 -2.46
C THR A 200 -7.46 20.79 -1.52
N MET A 201 -8.17 19.72 -1.86
CA MET A 201 -9.20 19.15 -0.99
C MET A 201 -8.71 19.00 0.44
N GLN A 202 -9.63 19.12 1.41
CA GLN A 202 -9.33 18.88 2.82
C GLN A 202 -9.94 17.55 3.26
N ILE A 203 -9.11 16.74 3.86
CA ILE A 203 -9.49 15.45 4.45
C ILE A 203 -9.52 15.60 5.96
N THR A 204 -10.65 15.28 6.58
CA THR A 204 -10.79 15.27 8.03
C THR A 204 -11.15 13.86 8.50
N PHE A 205 -10.42 13.34 9.48
CA PHE A 205 -10.68 12.01 10.07
C PHE A 205 -11.15 12.19 11.51
N VAL A 206 -12.41 11.83 11.78
CA VAL A 206 -13.08 12.09 13.07
C VAL A 206 -13.74 10.83 13.62
N ASP A 207 -13.93 10.78 14.93
CA ASP A 207 -14.79 9.77 15.57
C ASP A 207 -16.19 10.31 15.89
N ASP A 208 -17.09 9.42 16.32
CA ASP A 208 -18.48 9.76 16.68
C ASP A 208 -18.63 10.59 17.96
N THR A 209 -17.53 10.89 18.68
CA THR A 209 -17.53 11.88 19.78
C THR A 209 -17.27 13.29 19.27
N GLY A 210 -16.94 13.44 17.98
CA GLY A 210 -16.51 14.70 17.38
C GLY A 210 -15.03 14.98 17.54
N LYS A 211 -14.22 14.03 18.05
CA LYS A 211 -12.77 14.19 18.13
C LYS A 211 -12.17 14.10 16.75
N GLU A 212 -11.49 15.14 16.34
CA GLU A 212 -10.67 15.17 15.12
C GLU A 212 -9.31 14.50 15.39
N HIS A 213 -9.03 13.43 14.65
CA HIS A 213 -7.75 12.69 14.70
C HIS A 213 -6.75 13.20 13.69
N ALA A 214 -7.25 13.75 12.57
CA ALA A 214 -6.43 14.37 11.55
C ALA A 214 -7.23 15.36 10.71
N ARG A 215 -6.49 16.35 10.16
CA ARG A 215 -6.91 17.25 9.08
C ARG A 215 -5.72 17.45 8.15
N SER A 216 -5.87 17.11 6.88
CA SER A 216 -4.77 17.14 5.91
C SER A 216 -5.25 17.60 4.54
N PRO A 217 -4.43 18.33 3.78
CA PRO A 217 -4.74 18.64 2.39
C PRO A 217 -4.50 17.42 1.49
N GLY A 218 -5.10 17.43 0.30
CA GLY A 218 -4.84 16.41 -0.72
C GLY A 218 -3.36 16.27 -1.09
N SER A 219 -2.61 17.36 -1.02
CA SER A 219 -1.17 17.40 -1.28
C SER A 219 -0.31 16.68 -0.23
N ALA A 220 -0.87 16.16 0.85
CA ALA A 220 -0.12 15.43 1.89
C ALA A 220 0.54 14.14 1.36
N VAL A 221 -0.03 13.51 0.33
CA VAL A 221 0.54 12.30 -0.29
C VAL A 221 1.40 12.68 -1.50
N LEU A 222 2.71 12.46 -1.42
CA LEU A 222 3.71 12.76 -2.47
C LEU A 222 3.61 14.19 -3.07
N GLY A 223 3.07 15.15 -2.33
CA GLY A 223 2.86 16.51 -2.82
C GLY A 223 1.61 16.68 -3.69
N HIS A 224 1.07 15.62 -4.28
CA HIS A 224 -0.18 15.62 -5.04
C HIS A 224 -0.70 14.20 -5.26
N PRO A 225 -2.02 13.90 -5.14
CA PRO A 225 -2.61 12.59 -5.38
C PRO A 225 -2.23 11.97 -6.72
N LEU A 226 -2.18 12.74 -7.79
CA LEU A 226 -1.80 12.24 -9.12
C LEU A 226 -0.33 11.86 -9.24
N ALA A 227 0.55 12.37 -8.36
CA ALA A 227 1.94 11.92 -8.30
C ALA A 227 2.04 10.46 -7.81
N VAL A 228 1.11 10.03 -6.95
CA VAL A 228 1.00 8.63 -6.52
C VAL A 228 0.64 7.73 -7.71
N VAL A 229 -0.31 8.16 -8.55
CA VAL A 229 -0.71 7.42 -9.76
C VAL A 229 0.47 7.28 -10.72
N ALA A 230 1.19 8.39 -11.00
CA ALA A 230 2.38 8.36 -11.85
C ALA A 230 3.48 7.44 -11.31
N TRP A 231 3.70 7.47 -9.99
CA TRP A 231 4.66 6.59 -9.35
C TRP A 231 4.26 5.12 -9.52
N LEU A 232 3.00 4.79 -9.21
CA LEU A 232 2.51 3.42 -9.27
C LEU A 232 2.54 2.85 -10.70
N ALA A 233 2.16 3.65 -11.70
CA ALA A 233 2.23 3.24 -13.10
C ALA A 233 3.67 2.88 -13.52
N ARG A 234 4.66 3.70 -13.11
CA ARG A 234 6.09 3.41 -13.36
C ARG A 234 6.57 2.17 -12.63
N ASP A 235 6.19 1.98 -11.36
CA ASP A 235 6.58 0.84 -10.55
C ASP A 235 6.02 -0.48 -11.11
N LEU A 236 4.75 -0.49 -11.51
CA LEU A 236 4.12 -1.63 -12.18
C LEU A 236 4.82 -1.93 -13.51
N LYS A 237 5.10 -0.92 -14.33
CA LYS A 237 5.80 -1.08 -15.63
C LYS A 237 7.19 -1.69 -15.43
N ALA A 238 7.93 -1.28 -14.41
CA ALA A 238 9.24 -1.85 -14.09
C ALA A 238 9.17 -3.35 -13.73
N SER A 239 8.01 -3.81 -13.21
CA SER A 239 7.74 -5.22 -12.90
C SER A 239 7.00 -5.97 -14.03
N GLY A 240 6.92 -5.39 -15.25
CA GLY A 240 6.19 -5.99 -16.37
C GLY A 240 4.66 -6.02 -16.20
N GLN A 241 4.13 -5.22 -15.30
CA GLN A 241 2.70 -5.09 -15.00
C GLN A 241 2.17 -3.73 -15.46
N ARG A 242 0.84 -3.55 -15.41
CA ARG A 242 0.18 -2.31 -15.79
C ARG A 242 -1.16 -2.14 -15.10
N LEU A 243 -1.60 -0.91 -14.95
CA LEU A 243 -2.96 -0.57 -14.56
C LEU A 243 -3.94 -0.88 -15.69
N ARG A 244 -5.13 -1.35 -15.33
CA ARG A 244 -6.22 -1.69 -16.25
C ARG A 244 -7.45 -0.84 -15.96
N ALA A 245 -8.30 -0.67 -16.95
CA ALA A 245 -9.59 -0.02 -16.75
C ALA A 245 -10.39 -0.73 -15.62
N GLY A 246 -10.90 0.06 -14.68
CA GLY A 246 -11.61 -0.42 -13.50
C GLY A 246 -10.71 -0.73 -12.28
N ASP A 247 -9.38 -0.72 -12.41
CA ASP A 247 -8.50 -0.84 -11.26
C ASP A 247 -8.68 0.37 -10.32
N VAL A 248 -8.54 0.12 -9.02
CA VAL A 248 -8.51 1.18 -8.00
C VAL A 248 -7.08 1.40 -7.51
N ILE A 249 -6.75 2.65 -7.22
CA ILE A 249 -5.45 3.09 -6.70
C ILE A 249 -5.67 3.74 -5.35
N SER A 250 -5.25 3.08 -4.24
CA SER A 250 -5.18 3.68 -2.92
C SER A 250 -3.94 4.56 -2.84
N LEU A 251 -4.16 5.80 -2.45
CA LEU A 251 -3.16 6.87 -2.53
C LEU A 251 -2.19 6.90 -1.35
N GLY A 252 -2.51 6.16 -0.29
CA GLY A 252 -1.83 6.22 0.98
C GLY A 252 -2.46 7.21 1.97
N SER A 253 -1.96 7.22 3.19
CA SER A 253 -2.63 7.84 4.32
C SER A 253 -2.59 9.36 4.32
N PHE A 254 -3.76 9.96 4.58
CA PHE A 254 -3.95 11.38 4.91
C PHE A 254 -4.04 11.61 6.43
N SER A 255 -3.92 10.57 7.25
CA SER A 255 -4.00 10.65 8.71
C SER A 255 -2.93 9.79 9.39
N PRO A 256 -2.60 10.02 10.67
CA PRO A 256 -1.92 9.01 11.45
C PRO A 256 -2.80 7.77 11.61
N PHE A 257 -2.16 6.65 11.98
CA PHE A 257 -2.87 5.44 12.39
C PHE A 257 -3.68 5.68 13.67
N VAL A 258 -4.96 5.30 13.62
CA VAL A 258 -5.87 5.36 14.77
C VAL A 258 -6.27 3.93 15.15
N PRO A 259 -6.01 3.48 16.38
CA PRO A 259 -6.46 2.16 16.83
C PRO A 259 -8.00 2.07 16.85
N PRO A 260 -8.58 0.95 16.35
CA PRO A 260 -10.01 0.73 16.43
C PRO A 260 -10.46 0.58 17.90
N GLN A 261 -11.58 1.20 18.25
CA GLN A 261 -12.17 1.09 19.58
C GLN A 261 -13.60 0.56 19.46
N ALA A 262 -13.92 -0.52 20.19
CA ALA A 262 -15.26 -1.09 20.18
C ALA A 262 -16.33 -0.05 20.58
N GLY A 263 -17.43 -0.05 19.84
CA GLY A 263 -18.54 0.90 20.01
C GLY A 263 -18.35 2.23 19.30
N ARG A 264 -17.18 2.51 18.68
CA ARG A 264 -16.89 3.76 17.96
C ARG A 264 -17.14 3.65 16.48
N THR A 265 -17.53 4.79 15.89
CA THR A 265 -17.59 4.98 14.44
C THR A 265 -16.50 5.98 14.05
N MET A 266 -15.68 5.61 13.06
CA MET A 266 -14.72 6.51 12.43
C MET A 266 -15.28 6.97 11.10
N THR A 267 -15.09 8.26 10.79
CA THR A 267 -15.55 8.90 9.55
C THR A 267 -14.41 9.69 8.90
N ALA A 268 -14.17 9.45 7.62
CA ALA A 268 -13.31 10.28 6.79
C ALA A 268 -14.19 11.18 5.91
N ARG A 269 -13.97 12.50 5.98
CA ARG A 269 -14.68 13.50 5.20
C ARG A 269 -13.74 14.20 4.25
N TYR A 270 -14.23 14.44 3.02
CA TYR A 270 -13.48 15.06 1.93
C TYR A 270 -14.23 16.28 1.45
N GLU A 271 -13.67 17.45 1.69
CA GLU A 271 -14.23 18.74 1.27
C GLU A 271 -13.39 19.33 0.13
N GLY A 272 -14.05 19.99 -0.81
CA GLY A 272 -13.36 20.60 -1.96
C GLY A 272 -13.21 19.69 -3.17
N LEU A 273 -13.82 18.50 -3.17
CA LEU A 273 -13.92 17.69 -4.38
C LEU A 273 -14.81 18.36 -5.44
N PRO A 274 -14.55 18.18 -6.77
CA PRO A 274 -15.18 18.99 -7.83
C PRO A 274 -16.70 18.92 -7.88
N ARG A 275 -17.32 17.87 -7.33
CA ARG A 275 -18.77 17.60 -7.44
C ARG A 275 -19.41 17.26 -6.11
N GLY A 276 -18.93 17.86 -5.06
CA GLY A 276 -19.55 17.71 -3.76
C GLY A 276 -18.59 17.32 -2.66
N LYS A 277 -19.18 16.80 -1.61
CA LYS A 277 -18.47 16.27 -0.45
C LYS A 277 -18.42 14.77 -0.57
N GLY A 278 -17.29 14.18 -0.22
CA GLY A 278 -17.14 12.74 -0.04
C GLY A 278 -17.13 12.41 1.43
N GLU A 279 -17.76 11.32 1.82
CA GLU A 279 -17.72 10.80 3.17
C GLU A 279 -17.73 9.27 3.15
N VAL A 280 -17.08 8.66 4.11
CA VAL A 280 -17.11 7.23 4.35
C VAL A 280 -16.95 6.95 5.84
N SER A 281 -17.62 5.94 6.35
CA SER A 281 -17.60 5.58 7.76
C SER A 281 -17.42 4.08 7.98
N VAL A 282 -16.80 3.73 9.11
CA VAL A 282 -16.69 2.36 9.60
C VAL A 282 -17.07 2.32 11.08
N ARG A 283 -17.92 1.38 11.48
CA ARG A 283 -18.27 1.12 12.88
C ARG A 283 -17.43 -0.02 13.42
N PHE A 284 -16.78 0.20 14.55
CA PHE A 284 -16.07 -0.85 15.27
C PHE A 284 -16.97 -1.43 16.36
N ARG A 285 -17.17 -2.74 16.39
CA ARG A 285 -17.97 -3.49 17.35
C ARG A 285 -17.12 -4.40 18.24
#